data_c15dbf501095f03d920b3eda7fd4ef9b
#
_entry.id   c15dbf501095f03d920b3eda7fd4ef9b
#
_cell.length_a   1.000
_cell.length_b   1.000
_cell.length_c   1.000
_cell.angle_alpha   90.00
_cell.angle_beta   90.00
_cell.angle_gamma   90.00
#
_symmetry.space_group_name_H-M   'P 1'
#
loop_
_entity.id
_entity.type
_entity.pdbx_description
1 polymer ?
#
loop_
_entity_poly.entity_id
_entity_poly.type
_entity_poly.pdbx_seq_one_letter_code
_entity_poly.pdbx_strand_id
1 'polypeptide(L)'
;GSRMFSQPRSSDHRGQDDLLTAGLGLAGLRGMAPPAFADAAHPTAEELRRRALWANWRGIADLAVGGGYGELYGSVASVPGREFSAFATLPGAKQPHRVLLQLPDDFDPAKRCVVVAASSGSRGIYGAIAVAGAWGLPRGCAVAYTDKGAGTDYFDLDAGQGIDATGQVAGGDAALAFKPAAASSSGIAYKHAHSQDNPEADWGRHVKQAAEFALATLNALLPQQPRFTFAN
;
A
#
# COMPACT_ATOMS: atom_id res chain seq x y z
N GLY A 1 -7.52 -20.13 0.80
CA GLY A 1 -6.31 -20.69 0.84
C GLY A 1 -5.13 -19.82 0.57
N SER A 2 -3.99 -20.38 0.80
CA SER A 2 -2.69 -19.74 0.65
C SER A 2 -2.38 -19.27 -0.77
N ARG A 3 -3.14 -19.73 -1.78
CA ARG A 3 -2.93 -19.36 -3.18
C ARG A 3 -3.56 -18.03 -3.57
N MET A 4 -4.45 -17.48 -2.73
CA MET A 4 -5.04 -16.16 -2.94
C MET A 4 -4.00 -15.04 -2.86
N PHE A 5 -3.01 -15.21 -2.01
CA PHE A 5 -1.96 -14.21 -1.75
C PHE A 5 -0.60 -14.77 -2.11
N SER A 6 0.18 -14.00 -2.85
CA SER A 6 1.53 -14.37 -3.28
C SER A 6 2.53 -13.29 -2.89
N GLN A 7 3.81 -13.66 -2.85
CA GLN A 7 4.92 -12.77 -2.49
C GLN A 7 4.68 -12.05 -1.15
N PRO A 8 4.33 -12.79 -0.06
CA PRO A 8 4.11 -12.16 1.23
C PRO A 8 5.40 -11.54 1.76
N ARG A 9 5.27 -10.33 2.29
CA ARG A 9 6.40 -9.57 2.85
C ARG A 9 5.98 -8.94 4.16
N SER A 10 6.95 -8.78 5.04
CA SER A 10 6.78 -8.01 6.28
C SER A 10 7.97 -7.09 6.48
N SER A 11 7.73 -5.95 7.11
CA SER A 11 8.77 -4.97 7.42
C SER A 11 8.43 -4.23 8.70
N ASP A 12 9.49 -3.81 9.41
CA ASP A 12 9.35 -3.00 10.61
C ASP A 12 9.50 -1.53 10.26
N HIS A 13 8.66 -0.69 10.86
CA HIS A 13 8.63 0.74 10.60
C HIS A 13 8.56 1.50 11.93
N ARG A 14 9.72 1.93 12.40
CA ARG A 14 9.88 2.62 13.67
C ARG A 14 10.88 3.76 13.54
N GLY A 15 10.86 4.70 14.49
CA GLY A 15 11.79 5.82 14.49
C GLY A 15 11.63 6.71 13.26
N GLN A 16 12.64 6.74 12.41
CA GLN A 16 12.68 7.59 11.23
C GLN A 16 11.96 7.00 10.02
N ASP A 17 11.17 5.96 10.21
CA ASP A 17 10.44 5.27 9.13
C ASP A 17 9.09 4.76 9.62
N ASP A 18 8.36 5.54 10.38
CA ASP A 18 7.08 5.15 10.98
C ASP A 18 5.99 4.81 9.94
N LEU A 19 4.91 4.21 10.41
CA LEU A 19 3.79 3.75 9.55
C LEU A 19 3.07 4.90 8.85
N LEU A 20 2.97 6.05 9.46
CA LEU A 20 2.11 7.14 8.98
C LEU A 20 2.85 8.15 8.13
N THR A 21 4.08 8.49 8.48
CA THR A 21 4.82 9.56 7.81
C THR A 21 6.16 9.12 7.21
N ALA A 22 6.55 7.88 7.38
CA ALA A 22 7.86 7.37 6.97
C ALA A 22 9.02 8.23 7.48
N GLY A 23 8.89 8.73 8.70
CA GLY A 23 9.90 9.59 9.33
C GLY A 23 9.89 11.05 8.89
N LEU A 24 9.04 11.43 7.93
CA LEU A 24 9.00 12.80 7.42
C LEU A 24 8.40 13.79 8.42
N GLY A 25 7.42 13.35 9.20
CA GLY A 25 6.64 14.24 10.05
C GLY A 25 5.89 15.30 9.24
N LEU A 26 5.20 16.20 9.93
CA LEU A 26 4.43 17.25 9.26
C LEU A 26 5.33 18.17 8.43
N ALA A 27 6.49 18.54 8.97
CA ALA A 27 7.44 19.41 8.28
C ALA A 27 7.94 18.78 6.96
N GLY A 28 8.30 17.50 6.98
CA GLY A 28 8.75 16.80 5.77
C GLY A 28 7.63 16.60 4.75
N LEU A 29 6.41 16.34 5.22
CA LEU A 29 5.25 16.20 4.33
C LEU A 29 4.87 17.51 3.64
N ARG A 30 5.15 18.66 4.27
CA ARG A 30 4.97 19.99 3.68
C ARG A 30 6.03 20.36 2.65
N GLY A 31 7.13 19.62 2.58
CA GLY A 31 8.22 19.91 1.64
C GLY A 31 7.73 20.00 0.20
N MET A 32 8.27 20.97 -0.55
CA MET A 32 7.83 21.26 -1.92
C MET A 32 8.39 20.28 -2.95
N ALA A 33 9.48 19.61 -2.61
CA ALA A 33 10.12 18.63 -3.49
C ALA A 33 10.03 17.24 -2.88
N PRO A 34 9.94 16.18 -3.71
CA PRO A 34 9.93 14.82 -3.19
C PRO A 34 11.24 14.49 -2.47
N PRO A 35 11.19 13.61 -1.44
CA PRO A 35 12.41 13.14 -0.80
C PRO A 35 13.38 12.56 -1.82
N ALA A 36 14.66 12.96 -1.74
CA ALA A 36 15.67 12.56 -2.70
C ALA A 36 16.07 11.08 -2.51
N PHE A 37 16.47 10.44 -3.60
CA PHE A 37 17.12 9.14 -3.56
C PHE A 37 18.64 9.33 -3.42
N ALA A 38 19.30 8.48 -2.65
CA ALA A 38 20.75 8.49 -2.55
C ALA A 38 21.39 8.14 -3.90
N ASP A 39 20.82 7.16 -4.61
CA ASP A 39 21.18 6.83 -5.98
C ASP A 39 19.91 6.82 -6.83
N ALA A 40 19.73 7.82 -7.66
CA ALA A 40 18.52 7.99 -8.46
C ALA A 40 18.28 6.82 -9.44
N ALA A 41 19.34 6.14 -9.86
CA ALA A 41 19.23 5.00 -10.77
C ALA A 41 18.81 3.71 -10.04
N HIS A 42 19.05 3.62 -8.73
CA HIS A 42 18.80 2.43 -7.92
C HIS A 42 18.18 2.80 -6.58
N PRO A 43 16.94 3.31 -6.56
CA PRO A 43 16.29 3.67 -5.31
C PRO A 43 16.02 2.42 -4.45
N THR A 44 16.14 2.56 -3.14
CA THR A 44 15.82 1.49 -2.20
C THR A 44 14.31 1.38 -2.02
N ALA A 45 13.85 0.22 -1.53
CA ALA A 45 12.44 0.03 -1.19
C ALA A 45 11.96 1.06 -0.15
N GLU A 46 12.80 1.37 0.83
CA GLU A 46 12.52 2.35 1.88
C GLU A 46 12.39 3.77 1.31
N GLU A 47 13.27 4.15 0.39
CA GLU A 47 13.20 5.45 -0.30
C GLU A 47 11.94 5.59 -1.16
N LEU A 48 11.59 4.52 -1.87
CA LEU A 48 10.36 4.48 -2.68
C LEU A 48 9.12 4.60 -1.81
N ARG A 49 9.09 3.92 -0.67
CA ARG A 49 8.00 4.02 0.29
C ARG A 49 7.85 5.44 0.83
N ARG A 50 8.96 6.07 1.24
CA ARG A 50 8.94 7.45 1.75
C ARG A 50 8.40 8.43 0.73
N ARG A 51 8.83 8.31 -0.53
CA ARG A 51 8.33 9.17 -1.62
C ARG A 51 6.85 8.93 -1.90
N ALA A 52 6.39 7.68 -1.87
CA ALA A 52 4.98 7.35 -2.07
C ALA A 52 4.09 7.95 -0.97
N LEU A 53 4.53 7.88 0.28
CA LEU A 53 3.82 8.50 1.40
C LEU A 53 3.78 10.02 1.24
N TRP A 54 4.90 10.65 0.93
CA TRP A 54 4.96 12.09 0.69
C TRP A 54 3.95 12.52 -0.40
N ALA A 55 3.95 11.81 -1.53
CA ALA A 55 3.08 12.13 -2.66
C ALA A 55 1.60 11.97 -2.31
N ASN A 56 1.24 10.92 -1.58
CA ASN A 56 -0.15 10.64 -1.23
C ASN A 56 -0.68 11.58 -0.17
N TRP A 57 0.13 12.01 0.77
CA TRP A 57 -0.26 13.05 1.72
C TRP A 57 -0.55 14.36 0.99
N ARG A 58 0.34 14.81 0.13
CA ARG A 58 0.21 16.06 -0.61
C ARG A 58 -0.97 16.08 -1.57
N GLY A 59 -1.31 14.92 -2.14
CA GLY A 59 -2.39 14.82 -3.11
C GLY A 59 -3.80 14.89 -2.53
N ILE A 60 -3.96 14.66 -1.22
CA ILE A 60 -5.27 14.57 -0.57
C ILE A 60 -5.43 15.57 0.56
N ALA A 61 -4.40 15.73 1.40
CA ALA A 61 -4.48 16.48 2.64
C ALA A 61 -4.15 17.95 2.45
N ASP A 62 -4.88 18.82 3.12
CA ASP A 62 -4.49 20.19 3.33
C ASP A 62 -3.56 20.24 4.55
N LEU A 63 -2.27 20.29 4.28
CA LEU A 63 -1.21 20.27 5.30
C LEU A 63 -0.82 21.65 5.80
N ALA A 64 -1.45 22.72 5.28
CA ALA A 64 -1.18 24.09 5.72
C ALA A 64 -1.63 24.30 7.15
N VAL A 65 -1.08 25.34 7.78
CA VAL A 65 -1.55 25.78 9.09
C VAL A 65 -3.04 26.11 9.00
N GLY A 66 -3.85 25.52 9.88
CA GLY A 66 -5.30 25.68 9.82
C GLY A 66 -6.01 24.72 8.88
N GLY A 67 -5.30 23.83 8.17
CA GLY A 67 -5.89 22.84 7.29
C GLY A 67 -6.57 21.66 7.99
N GLY A 68 -6.43 21.55 9.31
CA GLY A 68 -7.19 20.61 10.15
C GLY A 68 -6.45 19.35 10.54
N TYR A 69 -5.31 19.03 9.95
CA TYR A 69 -4.55 17.84 10.33
C TYR A 69 -3.82 18.05 11.66
N GLY A 70 -3.90 17.02 12.50
CA GLY A 70 -3.44 17.08 13.89
C GLY A 70 -4.52 17.55 14.86
N GLU A 71 -5.59 18.14 14.35
CA GLU A 71 -6.69 18.71 15.17
C GLU A 71 -8.05 18.11 14.79
N LEU A 72 -8.54 18.38 13.57
CA LEU A 72 -9.91 18.05 13.16
C LEU A 72 -10.02 16.75 12.35
N TYR A 73 -9.10 16.51 11.41
CA TYR A 73 -9.24 15.43 10.44
C TYR A 73 -8.42 14.20 10.76
N GLY A 74 -7.39 14.31 11.56
CA GLY A 74 -6.50 13.22 11.90
C GLY A 74 -5.19 13.72 12.46
N SER A 75 -4.22 12.80 12.53
CA SER A 75 -2.91 13.09 13.10
C SER A 75 -1.82 12.84 12.07
N VAL A 76 -0.72 13.59 12.21
CA VAL A 76 0.54 13.32 11.50
C VAL A 76 1.62 12.88 12.48
N ALA A 77 1.23 12.35 13.63
CA ALA A 77 2.14 11.83 14.63
C ALA A 77 2.92 10.62 14.07
N SER A 78 4.11 10.40 14.62
CA SER A 78 4.87 9.19 14.33
C SER A 78 4.16 7.97 14.94
N VAL A 79 3.90 6.95 14.14
CA VAL A 79 3.23 5.72 14.58
C VAL A 79 4.15 4.53 14.29
N PRO A 80 4.78 3.93 15.32
CA PRO A 80 5.61 2.75 15.12
C PRO A 80 4.76 1.50 14.89
N GLY A 81 5.26 0.59 14.07
CA GLY A 81 4.59 -0.66 13.83
C GLY A 81 5.21 -1.50 12.74
N ARG A 82 4.40 -2.38 12.16
CA ARG A 82 4.82 -3.31 11.10
C ARG A 82 3.89 -3.20 9.91
N GLU A 83 4.46 -3.47 8.74
CA GLU A 83 3.68 -3.63 7.51
C GLU A 83 3.78 -5.07 7.02
N PHE A 84 2.65 -5.56 6.54
CA PHE A 84 2.52 -6.86 5.89
C PHE A 84 1.88 -6.64 4.54
N SER A 85 2.45 -7.20 3.49
CA SER A 85 1.94 -6.98 2.13
C SER A 85 2.01 -8.25 1.29
N ALA A 86 1.22 -8.28 0.24
CA ALA A 86 1.21 -9.37 -0.73
C ALA A 86 0.62 -8.87 -2.05
N PHE A 87 0.78 -9.67 -3.08
CA PHE A 87 -0.06 -9.60 -4.27
C PHE A 87 -1.28 -10.51 -4.09
N ALA A 88 -2.42 -10.05 -4.57
CA ALA A 88 -3.65 -10.82 -4.62
C ALA A 88 -4.23 -10.77 -6.02
N THR A 89 -4.82 -11.87 -6.48
CA THR A 89 -5.44 -11.93 -7.79
C THR A 89 -6.89 -12.38 -7.62
N LEU A 90 -7.82 -11.61 -8.16
CA LEU A 90 -9.22 -12.00 -8.19
C LEU A 90 -9.43 -13.17 -9.13
N PRO A 91 -10.38 -14.09 -8.85
CA PRO A 91 -10.73 -15.15 -9.80
C PRO A 91 -11.09 -14.55 -11.16
N GLY A 92 -10.41 -15.02 -12.20
CA GLY A 92 -10.60 -14.55 -13.57
C GLY A 92 -9.85 -13.26 -13.94
N ALA A 93 -9.22 -12.59 -13.00
CA ALA A 93 -8.40 -11.41 -13.28
C ALA A 93 -7.07 -11.84 -13.91
N LYS A 94 -6.54 -10.97 -14.78
CA LYS A 94 -5.29 -11.22 -15.51
C LYS A 94 -4.07 -10.65 -14.80
N GLN A 95 -4.27 -9.64 -13.95
CA GLN A 95 -3.21 -8.95 -13.25
C GLN A 95 -3.50 -8.95 -11.74
N PRO A 96 -2.46 -8.99 -10.90
CA PRO A 96 -2.63 -8.90 -9.46
C PRO A 96 -2.93 -7.47 -9.01
N HIS A 97 -3.48 -7.34 -7.82
CA HIS A 97 -3.49 -6.09 -7.09
C HIS A 97 -2.68 -6.23 -5.81
N ARG A 98 -2.25 -5.09 -5.25
CA ARG A 98 -1.53 -5.08 -3.98
C ARG A 98 -2.51 -5.00 -2.83
N VAL A 99 -2.18 -5.72 -1.75
CA VAL A 99 -2.82 -5.58 -0.44
C VAL A 99 -1.75 -5.28 0.60
N LEU A 100 -2.10 -4.46 1.57
CA LEU A 100 -1.19 -4.02 2.63
C LEU A 100 -1.95 -3.96 3.94
N LEU A 101 -1.35 -4.47 5.01
CA LEU A 101 -1.82 -4.27 6.38
C LEU A 101 -0.77 -3.49 7.16
N GLN A 102 -1.16 -2.37 7.74
CA GLN A 102 -0.35 -1.64 8.71
C GLN A 102 -0.86 -1.98 10.12
N LEU A 103 0.03 -2.50 10.96
CA LEU A 103 -0.28 -2.92 12.31
C LEU A 103 0.54 -2.10 13.29
N PRO A 104 -0.07 -1.10 13.97
CA PRO A 104 0.65 -0.31 14.95
C PRO A 104 1.03 -1.15 16.17
N ASP A 105 2.15 -0.81 16.81
CA ASP A 105 2.65 -1.54 17.97
C ASP A 105 1.65 -1.53 19.14
N ASP A 106 0.83 -0.50 19.25
CA ASP A 106 -0.18 -0.36 20.29
C ASP A 106 -1.56 -0.91 19.89
N PHE A 107 -1.63 -1.69 18.82
CA PHE A 107 -2.87 -2.37 18.44
C PHE A 107 -3.42 -3.17 19.62
N ASP A 108 -4.68 -2.89 19.99
CA ASP A 108 -5.35 -3.58 21.08
C ASP A 108 -6.21 -4.71 20.50
N PRO A 109 -5.82 -5.98 20.69
CA PRO A 109 -6.58 -7.11 20.17
C PRO A 109 -7.99 -7.19 20.73
N ALA A 110 -8.23 -6.68 21.95
CA ALA A 110 -9.56 -6.71 22.57
C ALA A 110 -10.54 -5.76 21.87
N LYS A 111 -10.04 -4.64 21.36
CA LYS A 111 -10.87 -3.66 20.62
C LYS A 111 -11.17 -4.08 19.19
N ARG A 112 -10.32 -4.91 18.62
CA ARG A 112 -10.50 -5.51 17.29
C ARG A 112 -10.78 -4.49 16.20
N CYS A 113 -10.14 -3.31 16.29
CA CYS A 113 -10.35 -2.24 15.32
C CYS A 113 -9.53 -2.47 14.06
N VAL A 114 -10.19 -2.75 12.94
CA VAL A 114 -9.57 -2.88 11.62
C VAL A 114 -10.29 -1.98 10.64
N VAL A 115 -9.54 -1.07 10.02
CA VAL A 115 -10.06 -0.16 8.98
C VAL A 115 -9.58 -0.68 7.64
N VAL A 116 -10.48 -0.73 6.65
CA VAL A 116 -10.13 -1.17 5.29
C VAL A 116 -10.42 -0.04 4.32
N ALA A 117 -9.47 0.24 3.45
CA ALA A 117 -9.58 1.32 2.48
C ALA A 117 -9.00 0.93 1.11
N ALA A 118 -9.55 1.54 0.06
CA ALA A 118 -9.03 1.43 -1.29
C ALA A 118 -8.46 2.77 -1.73
N SER A 119 -7.41 2.74 -2.54
CA SER A 119 -6.88 3.94 -3.13
C SER A 119 -7.81 4.45 -4.24
N SER A 120 -7.83 5.76 -4.45
CA SER A 120 -8.52 6.38 -5.58
C SER A 120 -7.62 6.42 -6.79
N GLY A 121 -8.13 6.08 -7.97
CA GLY A 121 -7.40 6.16 -9.22
C GLY A 121 -6.09 5.40 -9.17
N SER A 122 -5.02 5.99 -9.69
CA SER A 122 -3.70 5.38 -9.80
C SER A 122 -2.72 5.80 -8.69
N ARG A 123 -3.22 6.07 -7.50
CA ARG A 123 -2.40 6.60 -6.39
C ARG A 123 -1.50 5.57 -5.71
N GLY A 124 -1.67 4.29 -6.01
CA GLY A 124 -0.86 3.22 -5.44
C GLY A 124 -1.35 2.76 -4.08
N ILE A 125 -0.59 1.87 -3.45
CA ILE A 125 -1.01 1.17 -2.22
C ILE A 125 -1.17 2.10 -1.01
N TYR A 126 -0.46 3.23 -0.98
CA TYR A 126 -0.57 4.22 0.09
C TYR A 126 -1.58 5.32 -0.22
N GLY A 127 -2.43 5.13 -1.24
CA GLY A 127 -3.36 6.17 -1.68
C GLY A 127 -4.33 6.68 -0.62
N ALA A 128 -4.68 5.85 0.36
CA ALA A 128 -5.59 6.22 1.44
C ALA A 128 -4.89 6.56 2.76
N ILE A 129 -3.57 6.75 2.76
CA ILE A 129 -2.80 6.97 4.00
C ILE A 129 -3.26 8.25 4.75
N ALA A 130 -3.54 9.31 4.04
CA ALA A 130 -3.93 10.59 4.63
C ALA A 130 -5.36 10.60 5.16
N VAL A 131 -6.17 9.61 4.81
CA VAL A 131 -7.55 9.47 5.26
C VAL A 131 -7.66 8.31 6.25
N ALA A 132 -7.54 7.08 5.78
CA ALA A 132 -7.70 5.88 6.62
C ALA A 132 -6.56 5.72 7.61
N GLY A 133 -5.31 5.92 7.18
CA GLY A 133 -4.14 5.83 8.04
C GLY A 133 -4.13 6.90 9.12
N ALA A 134 -4.35 8.15 8.73
CA ALA A 134 -4.36 9.28 9.65
C ALA A 134 -5.47 9.18 10.70
N TRP A 135 -6.60 8.56 10.35
CA TRP A 135 -7.67 8.31 11.31
C TRP A 135 -7.40 7.09 12.19
N GLY A 136 -7.01 5.97 11.57
CA GLY A 136 -6.97 4.67 12.26
C GLY A 136 -5.71 4.41 13.06
N LEU A 137 -4.54 4.70 12.49
CA LEU A 137 -3.27 4.34 13.11
C LEU A 137 -3.04 5.00 14.46
N PRO A 138 -3.29 6.33 14.63
CA PRO A 138 -3.13 6.96 15.94
C PRO A 138 -4.12 6.46 16.98
N ARG A 139 -5.22 5.85 16.55
CA ARG A 139 -6.23 5.25 17.45
C ARG A 139 -5.92 3.81 17.82
N GLY A 140 -4.79 3.28 17.36
CA GLY A 140 -4.40 1.90 17.59
C GLY A 140 -5.14 0.89 16.71
N CYS A 141 -5.79 1.32 15.65
CA CYS A 141 -6.42 0.42 14.68
C CYS A 141 -5.40 -0.15 13.70
N ALA A 142 -5.56 -1.40 13.32
CA ALA A 142 -4.92 -1.93 12.12
C ALA A 142 -5.61 -1.33 10.89
N VAL A 143 -4.84 -1.02 9.86
CA VAL A 143 -5.39 -0.42 8.63
C VAL A 143 -4.96 -1.26 7.43
N ALA A 144 -5.93 -1.73 6.65
CA ALA A 144 -5.71 -2.53 5.46
C ALA A 144 -6.03 -1.70 4.20
N TYR A 145 -5.21 -1.88 3.18
CA TYR A 145 -5.30 -1.12 1.94
C TYR A 145 -5.27 -2.03 0.73
N THR A 146 -5.91 -1.58 -0.35
CA THR A 146 -5.72 -2.15 -1.69
C THR A 146 -5.49 -1.03 -2.70
N ASP A 147 -4.64 -1.29 -3.71
CA ASP A 147 -4.48 -0.39 -4.86
C ASP A 147 -5.50 -0.69 -5.97
N LYS A 148 -6.37 -1.64 -5.78
CA LYS A 148 -7.38 -2.10 -6.75
C LYS A 148 -6.80 -2.53 -8.10
N GLY A 149 -5.50 -2.81 -8.16
CA GLY A 149 -4.85 -3.13 -9.42
C GLY A 149 -4.70 -1.96 -10.40
N ALA A 150 -4.92 -0.72 -9.93
CA ALA A 150 -4.92 0.48 -10.75
C ALA A 150 -3.68 1.38 -10.55
N GLY A 151 -2.62 0.85 -9.98
CA GLY A 151 -1.38 1.60 -9.72
C GLY A 151 -0.67 2.07 -11.00
N THR A 152 0.40 2.84 -10.81
CA THR A 152 1.23 3.39 -11.89
C THR A 152 2.32 2.43 -12.36
N ASP A 153 2.18 1.14 -12.07
CA ASP A 153 3.12 0.12 -12.49
C ASP A 153 3.24 0.04 -14.01
N TYR A 154 4.41 -0.30 -14.48
CA TYR A 154 4.69 -0.41 -15.92
C TYR A 154 5.50 -1.67 -16.21
N PHE A 155 5.56 -2.01 -17.49
CA PHE A 155 6.44 -3.05 -18.03
C PHE A 155 7.17 -2.50 -19.24
N ASP A 156 8.51 -2.53 -19.20
CA ASP A 156 9.36 -2.13 -20.32
C ASP A 156 9.50 -3.33 -21.27
N LEU A 157 8.85 -3.26 -22.41
CA LEU A 157 8.81 -4.33 -23.39
C LEU A 157 10.18 -4.56 -24.06
N ASP A 158 11.00 -3.51 -24.17
CA ASP A 158 12.34 -3.62 -24.77
C ASP A 158 13.32 -4.30 -23.81
N ALA A 159 13.29 -3.94 -22.54
CA ALA A 159 14.19 -4.49 -21.53
C ALA A 159 13.66 -5.78 -20.88
N GLY A 160 12.38 -6.10 -21.05
CA GLY A 160 11.74 -7.22 -20.36
C GLY A 160 11.67 -7.03 -18.87
N GLN A 161 11.49 -5.79 -18.40
CA GLN A 161 11.52 -5.43 -16.99
C GLN A 161 10.24 -4.69 -16.59
N GLY A 162 9.82 -4.92 -15.35
CA GLY A 162 8.67 -4.25 -14.76
C GLY A 162 8.95 -3.85 -13.32
N ILE A 163 7.87 -3.65 -12.56
CA ILE A 163 7.93 -3.22 -11.15
C ILE A 163 7.57 -4.41 -10.27
N ASP A 164 8.42 -4.69 -9.29
CA ASP A 164 8.19 -5.77 -8.34
C ASP A 164 7.33 -5.32 -7.14
N ALA A 165 7.20 -6.19 -6.15
CA ALA A 165 6.40 -5.93 -4.96
C ALA A 165 6.91 -4.75 -4.12
N THR A 166 8.18 -4.38 -4.26
CA THR A 166 8.78 -3.25 -3.52
C THR A 166 8.70 -1.93 -4.27
N GLY A 167 8.24 -1.94 -5.52
CA GLY A 167 8.27 -0.78 -6.39
C GLY A 167 9.58 -0.62 -7.17
N GLN A 168 10.50 -1.57 -7.03
CA GLN A 168 11.78 -1.55 -7.74
C GLN A 168 11.66 -2.19 -9.12
N VAL A 169 12.52 -1.78 -10.03
CA VAL A 169 12.60 -2.37 -11.38
C VAL A 169 13.18 -3.78 -11.26
N ALA A 170 12.52 -4.75 -11.86
CA ALA A 170 12.95 -6.14 -11.86
C ALA A 170 12.58 -6.81 -13.20
N GLY A 171 13.24 -7.91 -13.52
CA GLY A 171 13.01 -8.65 -14.75
C GLY A 171 13.12 -10.16 -14.55
N GLY A 172 13.15 -10.89 -15.65
CA GLY A 172 13.26 -12.35 -15.62
C GLY A 172 12.08 -13.01 -14.95
N ASP A 173 12.35 -13.86 -13.95
CA ASP A 173 11.35 -14.64 -13.24
C ASP A 173 10.77 -13.93 -12.02
N ALA A 174 11.09 -12.66 -11.81
CA ALA A 174 10.56 -11.89 -10.68
C ALA A 174 9.04 -11.80 -10.75
N ALA A 175 8.37 -11.83 -9.60
CA ALA A 175 6.95 -11.55 -9.51
C ALA A 175 6.72 -10.05 -9.67
N LEU A 176 6.06 -9.65 -10.75
CA LEU A 176 5.87 -8.26 -11.12
C LEU A 176 4.44 -7.79 -10.83
N ALA A 177 4.31 -6.50 -10.51
CA ALA A 177 3.02 -5.87 -10.30
C ALA A 177 2.19 -5.83 -11.59
N PHE A 178 2.85 -5.77 -12.73
CA PHE A 178 2.21 -5.75 -14.03
C PHE A 178 3.13 -6.37 -15.08
N LYS A 179 2.56 -7.29 -15.87
CA LYS A 179 3.18 -7.81 -17.06
C LYS A 179 2.09 -7.96 -18.12
N PRO A 180 2.23 -7.33 -19.30
CA PRO A 180 1.21 -7.43 -20.34
C PRO A 180 0.98 -8.86 -20.77
N ALA A 181 -0.29 -9.24 -20.98
CA ALA A 181 -0.66 -10.59 -21.41
C ALA A 181 -0.28 -10.87 -22.87
N ALA A 182 -0.26 -9.84 -23.72
CA ALA A 182 0.10 -9.95 -25.13
C ALA A 182 1.46 -9.32 -25.37
N ALA A 183 2.32 -10.01 -26.13
CA ALA A 183 3.60 -9.48 -26.51
C ALA A 183 3.41 -8.34 -27.52
N SER A 184 3.69 -7.13 -27.10
CA SER A 184 3.99 -6.01 -27.99
C SER A 184 5.48 -6.06 -28.29
N SER A 185 5.89 -5.55 -29.44
CA SER A 185 7.27 -5.70 -29.88
C SER A 185 8.25 -4.75 -29.20
N SER A 186 7.79 -3.60 -28.71
CA SER A 186 8.65 -2.60 -28.08
C SER A 186 7.84 -1.56 -27.32
N GLY A 187 8.55 -0.74 -26.51
CA GLY A 187 7.98 0.37 -25.79
C GLY A 187 7.65 0.06 -24.33
N ILE A 188 6.86 0.91 -23.73
CA ILE A 188 6.44 0.78 -22.32
C ILE A 188 4.93 0.59 -22.25
N ALA A 189 4.51 -0.48 -21.58
CA ALA A 189 3.10 -0.74 -21.28
C ALA A 189 2.82 -0.31 -19.84
N TYR A 190 1.77 0.45 -19.63
CA TYR A 190 1.34 0.88 -18.30
C TYR A 190 0.15 0.05 -17.85
N LYS A 191 0.15 -0.39 -16.61
CA LYS A 191 -0.92 -1.19 -16.01
C LYS A 191 -2.28 -0.52 -16.16
N HIS A 192 -2.33 0.78 -15.92
CA HIS A 192 -3.54 1.58 -16.01
C HIS A 192 -4.16 1.55 -17.42
N ALA A 193 -3.35 1.63 -18.47
CA ALA A 193 -3.82 1.72 -19.85
C ALA A 193 -3.90 0.35 -20.54
N HIS A 194 -3.09 -0.60 -20.18
CA HIS A 194 -2.85 -1.83 -20.93
C HIS A 194 -3.28 -3.11 -20.20
N SER A 195 -3.75 -3.03 -18.95
CA SER A 195 -4.38 -4.14 -18.28
C SER A 195 -5.70 -4.48 -18.99
N GLN A 196 -6.04 -5.77 -19.08
CA GLN A 196 -7.33 -6.21 -19.59
C GLN A 196 -8.37 -6.33 -18.46
N ASP A 197 -8.01 -5.97 -17.25
CA ASP A 197 -8.89 -5.96 -16.09
C ASP A 197 -9.58 -4.61 -15.97
N ASN A 198 -10.76 -4.58 -15.33
CA ASN A 198 -11.47 -3.36 -15.01
C ASN A 198 -11.50 -3.16 -13.49
N PRO A 199 -10.57 -2.38 -12.91
CA PRO A 199 -10.50 -2.21 -11.46
C PRO A 199 -11.77 -1.64 -10.84
N GLU A 200 -12.46 -0.75 -11.54
CA GLU A 200 -13.68 -0.14 -11.00
C GLU A 200 -14.84 -1.13 -10.93
N ALA A 201 -14.94 -2.06 -11.89
CA ALA A 201 -15.95 -3.10 -11.85
C ALA A 201 -15.77 -4.07 -10.68
N ASP A 202 -14.52 -4.30 -10.25
CA ASP A 202 -14.16 -5.26 -9.20
C ASP A 202 -13.83 -4.60 -7.85
N TRP A 203 -14.18 -3.32 -7.68
CA TRP A 203 -13.77 -2.55 -6.49
C TRP A 203 -14.16 -3.22 -5.17
N GLY A 204 -15.40 -3.69 -5.05
CA GLY A 204 -15.87 -4.37 -3.85
C GLY A 204 -15.12 -5.67 -3.57
N ARG A 205 -14.73 -6.40 -4.62
CA ARG A 205 -13.97 -7.65 -4.50
C ARG A 205 -12.53 -7.39 -4.06
N HIS A 206 -11.92 -6.33 -4.56
CA HIS A 206 -10.58 -5.92 -4.14
C HIS A 206 -10.55 -5.54 -2.66
N VAL A 207 -11.52 -4.75 -2.21
CA VAL A 207 -11.64 -4.36 -0.80
C VAL A 207 -11.87 -5.59 0.08
N LYS A 208 -12.70 -6.53 -0.36
CA LYS A 208 -12.92 -7.78 0.38
C LYS A 208 -11.64 -8.59 0.52
N GLN A 209 -10.83 -8.70 -0.54
CA GLN A 209 -9.55 -9.40 -0.45
C GLN A 209 -8.56 -8.69 0.47
N ALA A 210 -8.53 -7.37 0.49
CA ALA A 210 -7.71 -6.63 1.46
C ALA A 210 -8.14 -6.94 2.89
N ALA A 211 -9.45 -6.98 3.15
CA ALA A 211 -9.97 -7.35 4.46
C ALA A 211 -9.62 -8.81 4.81
N GLU A 212 -9.76 -9.74 3.88
CA GLU A 212 -9.39 -11.14 4.08
C GLU A 212 -7.90 -11.29 4.40
N PHE A 213 -7.04 -10.54 3.71
CA PHE A 213 -5.61 -10.52 3.99
C PHE A 213 -5.32 -10.02 5.41
N ALA A 214 -5.97 -8.94 5.83
CA ALA A 214 -5.82 -8.38 7.17
C ALA A 214 -6.23 -9.41 8.23
N LEU A 215 -7.38 -10.04 8.08
CA LEU A 215 -7.88 -11.03 9.05
C LEU A 215 -6.97 -12.26 9.10
N ALA A 216 -6.52 -12.76 7.96
CA ALA A 216 -5.59 -13.89 7.91
C ALA A 216 -4.26 -13.57 8.59
N THR A 217 -3.73 -12.38 8.37
CA THR A 217 -2.49 -11.93 9.00
C THR A 217 -2.65 -11.80 10.52
N LEU A 218 -3.73 -11.17 10.99
CA LEU A 218 -4.00 -11.03 12.42
C LEU A 218 -4.20 -12.38 13.09
N ASN A 219 -4.92 -13.30 12.46
CA ASN A 219 -5.11 -14.65 12.99
C ASN A 219 -3.79 -15.42 13.10
N ALA A 220 -2.89 -15.25 12.15
CA ALA A 220 -1.58 -15.88 12.20
C ALA A 220 -0.65 -15.28 13.26
N LEU A 221 -0.72 -13.95 13.45
CA LEU A 221 0.11 -13.25 14.43
C LEU A 221 -0.41 -13.41 15.86
N LEU A 222 -1.72 -13.54 16.03
CA LEU A 222 -2.40 -13.52 17.32
C LEU A 222 -3.24 -14.79 17.50
N PRO A 223 -2.61 -16.00 17.49
CA PRO A 223 -3.36 -17.27 17.56
C PRO A 223 -4.04 -17.50 18.90
N GLN A 224 -3.62 -16.78 19.95
CA GLN A 224 -4.18 -16.86 21.29
C GLN A 224 -5.47 -16.05 21.45
N GLN A 225 -5.74 -15.13 20.54
CA GLN A 225 -6.96 -14.32 20.54
C GLN A 225 -8.11 -15.06 19.87
N PRO A 226 -9.37 -14.73 20.20
CA PRO A 226 -10.49 -15.21 19.42
C PRO A 226 -10.28 -14.88 17.93
N ARG A 227 -10.71 -15.80 17.07
CA ARG A 227 -10.46 -15.65 15.63
C ARG A 227 -11.06 -14.35 15.09
N PHE A 228 -10.26 -13.61 14.33
CA PHE A 228 -10.71 -12.41 13.64
C PHE A 228 -11.54 -12.82 12.42
N THR A 229 -12.78 -12.36 12.36
CA THR A 229 -13.72 -12.63 11.26
C THR A 229 -14.47 -11.36 10.90
N PHE A 230 -15.22 -11.39 9.80
CA PHE A 230 -16.06 -10.26 9.40
C PHE A 230 -17.19 -9.96 10.41
N ALA A 231 -17.50 -10.88 11.29
CA ALA A 231 -18.60 -10.73 12.26
C ALA A 231 -18.15 -10.11 13.60
N ASN A 232 -16.84 -9.93 13.84
CA ASN A 232 -16.36 -9.42 15.11
C ASN A 232 -15.16 -8.49 15.00
#